data_d46a120a0464abdce020e1d8b7fd050f
#
_entry.id   d46a120a0464abdce020e1d8b7fd050f
#
_cell.length_a   1.000
_cell.length_b   1.000
_cell.length_c   1.000
_cell.angle_alpha   90.00
_cell.angle_beta   90.00
_cell.angle_gamma   90.00
#
_symmetry.space_group_name_H-M   'P 1'
#
loop_
_entity.id
_entity.type
_entity.pdbx_description
1 polymer ?
#
loop_
_entity_poly.entity_id
_entity_poly.type
_entity_poly.pdbx_seq_one_letter_code
_entity_poly.pdbx_strand_id
1 'polypeptide(L)'
;PGSKKDDENKLSAYDVAIVARNLIRDYPQVLEITKKPTSTFAGLEIHSTNYMLEGMPAYRGGIDGLKTGTTDKAGASFVGTTVEKGMRIITVVLNADQQDTNPYARFTATSALLDYISANFALKTVVQKGEAYNDSKVTVLDGKEDNVTAVAKSDISIVQRIGSGTTPALQFTPKSTSEMAPLEEGKVVGTLTYDDQDLIGQGYLTSDKPSFEMVSEKKVEKAFFLKVWWNQFIRFINEKL
;
A
#
# COMPACT_ATOMS: atom_id res chain seq x y z
N PRO A 1 -16.47 14.12 21.42
CA PRO A 1 -17.44 15.06 20.93
C PRO A 1 -17.26 16.38 21.66
N GLY A 2 -17.10 17.47 20.89
CA GLY A 2 -16.92 18.81 21.44
C GLY A 2 -18.14 19.23 22.28
N SER A 3 -17.86 19.91 23.36
CA SER A 3 -18.91 20.43 24.24
C SER A 3 -19.55 21.74 23.73
N LYS A 4 -18.98 22.34 22.68
CA LYS A 4 -19.44 23.60 22.07
C LYS A 4 -19.88 23.34 20.64
N LYS A 5 -20.87 24.13 20.18
CA LYS A 5 -21.49 23.98 18.86
C LYS A 5 -20.51 24.20 17.69
N ASP A 6 -19.39 24.88 17.93
CA ASP A 6 -18.36 25.18 16.93
C ASP A 6 -17.16 24.21 16.97
N ASP A 7 -17.12 23.28 17.94
CA ASP A 7 -16.03 22.30 18.13
C ASP A 7 -16.31 20.97 17.41
N GLU A 8 -17.14 20.96 16.37
CA GLU A 8 -17.52 19.74 15.68
C GLU A 8 -16.49 19.39 14.60
N ASN A 9 -15.88 18.21 14.73
CA ASN A 9 -15.10 17.62 13.65
C ASN A 9 -16.01 17.18 12.51
N LYS A 10 -15.79 17.71 11.31
CA LYS A 10 -16.47 17.31 10.08
C LYS A 10 -15.47 16.63 9.16
N LEU A 11 -15.68 15.35 8.91
CA LEU A 11 -14.81 14.53 8.08
C LEU A 11 -15.67 13.74 7.08
N SER A 12 -15.19 13.63 5.85
CA SER A 12 -15.77 12.72 4.87
C SER A 12 -15.31 11.27 5.12
N ALA A 13 -15.98 10.30 4.52
CA ALA A 13 -15.50 8.90 4.55
C ALA A 13 -14.10 8.76 3.95
N TYR A 14 -13.76 9.59 2.97
CA TYR A 14 -12.44 9.65 2.35
C TYR A 14 -11.36 10.11 3.36
N ASP A 15 -11.60 11.19 4.10
CA ASP A 15 -10.67 11.69 5.12
C ASP A 15 -10.43 10.64 6.21
N VAL A 16 -11.51 9.98 6.66
CA VAL A 16 -11.43 8.92 7.66
C VAL A 16 -10.64 7.71 7.13
N ALA A 17 -10.80 7.36 5.85
CA ALA A 17 -10.02 6.29 5.23
C ALA A 17 -8.53 6.63 5.17
N ILE A 18 -8.15 7.88 4.87
CA ILE A 18 -6.75 8.35 4.91
C ILE A 18 -6.16 8.19 6.32
N VAL A 19 -6.89 8.64 7.34
CA VAL A 19 -6.45 8.53 8.74
C VAL A 19 -6.27 7.06 9.13
N ALA A 20 -7.26 6.20 8.83
CA ALA A 20 -7.20 4.79 9.13
C ALA A 20 -6.03 4.08 8.42
N ARG A 21 -5.82 4.38 7.13
CA ARG A 21 -4.70 3.83 6.35
C ARG A 21 -3.36 4.22 6.96
N ASN A 22 -3.17 5.49 7.28
CA ASN A 22 -1.92 5.97 7.86
C ASN A 22 -1.69 5.38 9.26
N LEU A 23 -2.72 5.28 10.08
CA LEU A 23 -2.64 4.64 11.39
C LEU A 23 -2.18 3.18 11.28
N ILE A 24 -2.78 2.40 10.39
CA ILE A 24 -2.42 0.98 10.20
C ILE A 24 -1.01 0.84 9.62
N ARG A 25 -0.62 1.72 8.68
CA ARG A 25 0.72 1.71 8.08
C ARG A 25 1.82 2.04 9.11
N ASP A 26 1.62 3.10 9.88
CA ASP A 26 2.66 3.66 10.76
C ASP A 26 2.67 2.96 12.14
N TYR A 27 1.51 2.43 12.57
CA TYR A 27 1.32 1.77 13.86
C TYR A 27 0.54 0.46 13.73
N PRO A 28 1.05 -0.55 12.99
CA PRO A 28 0.33 -1.80 12.73
C PRO A 28 -0.08 -2.56 14.00
N GLN A 29 0.62 -2.34 15.12
CA GLN A 29 0.30 -2.93 16.42
C GLN A 29 -1.08 -2.50 16.95
N VAL A 30 -1.71 -1.46 16.41
CA VAL A 30 -3.08 -1.08 16.77
C VAL A 30 -4.07 -2.23 16.51
N LEU A 31 -3.81 -3.04 15.48
CA LEU A 31 -4.65 -4.17 15.13
C LEU A 31 -4.59 -5.29 16.16
N GLU A 32 -3.47 -5.43 16.89
CA GLU A 32 -3.36 -6.39 18.00
C GLU A 32 -4.27 -6.03 19.19
N ILE A 33 -4.69 -4.77 19.27
CA ILE A 33 -5.63 -4.28 20.27
C ILE A 33 -7.06 -4.39 19.74
N THR A 34 -7.30 -3.85 18.52
CA THR A 34 -8.66 -3.70 17.98
C THR A 34 -9.32 -5.00 17.54
N LYS A 35 -8.54 -6.07 17.31
CA LYS A 35 -9.07 -7.40 16.99
C LYS A 35 -9.61 -8.17 18.19
N LYS A 36 -9.41 -7.68 19.42
CA LYS A 36 -9.84 -8.37 20.65
C LYS A 36 -11.30 -8.04 20.97
N PRO A 37 -12.19 -9.04 21.10
CA PRO A 37 -13.56 -8.79 21.53
C PRO A 37 -13.64 -8.35 22.99
N THR A 38 -12.71 -8.81 23.83
CA THR A 38 -12.57 -8.42 25.24
C THR A 38 -11.10 -8.18 25.60
N SER A 39 -10.86 -7.37 26.61
CA SER A 39 -9.52 -7.14 27.17
C SER A 39 -9.64 -6.70 28.62
N THR A 40 -8.56 -6.77 29.37
CA THR A 40 -8.50 -6.28 30.75
C THR A 40 -7.61 -5.05 30.83
N PHE A 41 -8.12 -3.96 31.41
CA PHE A 41 -7.37 -2.75 31.67
C PHE A 41 -7.58 -2.30 33.12
N ALA A 42 -6.50 -2.11 33.87
CA ALA A 42 -6.52 -1.73 35.29
C ALA A 42 -7.42 -2.65 36.16
N GLY A 43 -7.45 -3.96 35.84
CA GLY A 43 -8.28 -4.94 36.56
C GLY A 43 -9.76 -4.96 36.17
N LEU A 44 -10.18 -4.10 35.23
CA LEU A 44 -11.53 -4.06 34.71
C LEU A 44 -11.59 -4.74 33.33
N GLU A 45 -12.58 -5.61 33.15
CA GLU A 45 -12.89 -6.17 31.84
C GLU A 45 -13.57 -5.14 30.97
N ILE A 46 -13.03 -4.93 29.76
CA ILE A 46 -13.58 -4.04 28.75
C ILE A 46 -13.99 -4.84 27.52
N HIS A 47 -15.13 -4.49 26.94
CA HIS A 47 -15.69 -5.15 25.77
C HIS A 47 -15.60 -4.26 24.55
N SER A 48 -15.28 -4.86 23.41
CA SER A 48 -15.31 -4.18 22.13
C SER A 48 -16.75 -3.89 21.70
N THR A 49 -16.95 -2.74 21.09
CA THR A 49 -18.21 -2.40 20.41
C THR A 49 -18.18 -2.78 18.92
N ASN A 50 -17.10 -3.40 18.46
CA ASN A 50 -17.00 -3.96 17.13
C ASN A 50 -17.65 -5.34 17.09
N TYR A 51 -18.90 -5.40 16.72
CA TYR A 51 -19.68 -6.65 16.69
C TYR A 51 -19.34 -7.57 15.52
N MET A 52 -18.39 -7.20 14.67
CA MET A 52 -17.88 -8.09 13.60
C MET A 52 -16.72 -8.99 14.07
N LEU A 53 -16.24 -8.85 15.31
CA LEU A 53 -15.18 -9.68 15.86
C LEU A 53 -15.70 -11.09 16.23
N GLU A 54 -14.77 -12.04 16.40
CA GLU A 54 -15.10 -13.42 16.75
C GLU A 54 -15.97 -13.51 18.03
N GLY A 55 -17.01 -14.34 17.97
CA GLY A 55 -17.98 -14.50 19.06
C GLY A 55 -18.99 -13.37 19.21
N MET A 56 -18.96 -12.35 18.36
CA MET A 56 -19.88 -11.22 18.40
C MET A 56 -21.06 -11.39 17.41
N PRO A 57 -22.20 -10.69 17.63
CA PRO A 57 -23.46 -10.93 16.89
C PRO A 57 -23.41 -10.71 15.38
N ALA A 58 -22.53 -9.84 14.88
CA ALA A 58 -22.37 -9.57 13.46
C ALA A 58 -21.04 -10.12 12.91
N TYR A 59 -20.57 -11.22 13.51
CA TYR A 59 -19.27 -11.80 13.18
C TYR A 59 -19.03 -11.98 11.69
N ARG A 60 -17.85 -11.53 11.25
CA ARG A 60 -17.28 -11.82 9.94
C ARG A 60 -15.81 -12.21 10.10
N GLY A 61 -15.44 -13.38 9.58
CA GLY A 61 -14.05 -13.86 9.66
C GLY A 61 -13.05 -12.88 9.05
N GLY A 62 -11.89 -12.72 9.72
CA GLY A 62 -10.80 -11.88 9.24
C GLY A 62 -10.85 -10.41 9.66
N ILE A 63 -11.96 -9.92 10.22
CA ILE A 63 -12.03 -8.54 10.75
C ILE A 63 -11.07 -8.40 11.94
N ASP A 64 -10.17 -7.42 11.86
CA ASP A 64 -9.16 -7.14 12.89
C ASP A 64 -9.21 -5.69 13.44
N GLY A 65 -10.21 -4.92 13.05
CA GLY A 65 -10.42 -3.56 13.56
C GLY A 65 -11.57 -2.85 12.84
N LEU A 66 -11.74 -1.51 12.97
CA LEU A 66 -10.82 -0.61 13.66
C LEU A 66 -11.56 0.16 14.77
N LYS A 67 -12.61 0.93 14.40
CA LYS A 67 -13.30 1.85 15.32
C LYS A 67 -14.78 2.02 14.99
N THR A 68 -15.60 1.88 16.01
CA THR A 68 -17.03 2.25 16.00
C THR A 68 -17.24 3.67 16.53
N GLY A 69 -18.30 4.31 16.13
CA GLY A 69 -18.74 5.59 16.69
C GLY A 69 -20.24 5.74 16.56
N THR A 70 -20.88 6.40 17.53
CA THR A 70 -22.29 6.80 17.47
C THR A 70 -22.46 8.11 18.19
N THR A 71 -23.08 9.08 17.51
CA THR A 71 -23.55 10.34 18.11
C THR A 71 -24.87 10.72 17.47
N ASP A 72 -25.68 11.53 18.15
CA ASP A 72 -26.98 11.98 17.63
C ASP A 72 -26.91 12.65 16.25
N LYS A 73 -25.80 13.34 15.96
CA LYS A 73 -25.61 14.03 14.68
C LYS A 73 -24.91 13.20 13.60
N ALA A 74 -23.96 12.36 13.99
CA ALA A 74 -23.16 11.58 13.05
C ALA A 74 -23.77 10.20 12.79
N GLY A 75 -24.81 9.83 13.52
CA GLY A 75 -25.42 8.49 13.43
C GLY A 75 -24.44 7.38 13.79
N ALA A 76 -24.79 6.16 13.41
CA ALA A 76 -23.97 4.99 13.62
C ALA A 76 -22.90 4.85 12.54
N SER A 77 -21.63 4.84 12.94
CA SER A 77 -20.49 4.82 12.04
C SER A 77 -19.52 3.70 12.41
N PHE A 78 -18.81 3.17 11.41
CA PHE A 78 -17.81 2.13 11.60
C PHE A 78 -16.69 2.24 10.57
N VAL A 79 -15.46 2.17 11.04
CA VAL A 79 -14.28 1.92 10.22
C VAL A 79 -13.92 0.45 10.41
N GLY A 80 -14.14 -0.37 9.40
CA GLY A 80 -13.80 -1.78 9.39
C GLY A 80 -12.47 -2.04 8.67
N THR A 81 -11.72 -3.05 9.09
CA THR A 81 -10.53 -3.49 8.38
C THR A 81 -10.35 -5.01 8.47
N THR A 82 -9.80 -5.57 7.40
CA THR A 82 -9.55 -7.00 7.25
C THR A 82 -8.44 -7.26 6.23
N VAL A 83 -7.90 -8.48 6.20
CA VAL A 83 -7.09 -8.96 5.08
C VAL A 83 -7.88 -10.06 4.37
N GLU A 84 -8.30 -9.82 3.13
CA GLU A 84 -8.96 -10.82 2.29
C GLU A 84 -8.15 -11.03 0.99
N LYS A 85 -7.85 -12.27 0.65
CA LYS A 85 -7.08 -12.64 -0.56
C LYS A 85 -5.77 -11.86 -0.71
N GLY A 86 -5.06 -11.62 0.40
CA GLY A 86 -3.81 -10.85 0.43
C GLY A 86 -3.97 -9.33 0.38
N MET A 87 -5.17 -8.80 0.20
CA MET A 87 -5.45 -7.37 0.21
C MET A 87 -5.80 -6.90 1.62
N ARG A 88 -5.10 -5.86 2.14
CA ARG A 88 -5.58 -5.09 3.28
C ARG A 88 -6.71 -4.20 2.80
N ILE A 89 -7.89 -4.38 3.36
CA ILE A 89 -9.10 -3.63 3.02
C ILE A 89 -9.47 -2.75 4.21
N ILE A 90 -9.83 -1.51 3.93
CA ILE A 90 -10.39 -0.58 4.91
C ILE A 90 -11.74 -0.13 4.36
N THR A 91 -12.79 -0.26 5.16
CA THR A 91 -14.13 0.21 4.86
C THR A 91 -14.51 1.34 5.80
N VAL A 92 -15.21 2.34 5.29
CA VAL A 92 -15.71 3.44 6.11
C VAL A 92 -17.20 3.59 5.85
N VAL A 93 -17.99 3.33 6.88
CA VAL A 93 -19.44 3.54 6.91
C VAL A 93 -19.72 4.69 7.87
N LEU A 94 -20.33 5.76 7.38
CA LEU A 94 -20.76 6.91 8.18
C LEU A 94 -22.28 7.01 8.12
N ASN A 95 -22.91 7.26 9.26
CA ASN A 95 -24.37 7.45 9.37
C ASN A 95 -25.15 6.31 8.70
N ALA A 96 -24.93 5.09 9.18
CA ALA A 96 -25.60 3.90 8.62
C ALA A 96 -27.13 4.05 8.70
N ASP A 97 -27.80 3.82 7.58
CA ASP A 97 -29.25 3.83 7.49
C ASP A 97 -29.88 2.74 8.40
N GLN A 98 -31.12 3.00 8.83
CA GLN A 98 -31.91 2.05 9.63
C GLN A 98 -31.30 1.70 11.00
N GLN A 99 -30.35 2.46 11.53
CA GLN A 99 -29.73 2.18 12.83
C GLN A 99 -30.73 2.10 13.97
N ASP A 100 -31.83 2.84 13.91
CA ASP A 100 -32.90 2.84 14.92
C ASP A 100 -33.68 1.52 14.96
N THR A 101 -33.80 0.83 13.83
CA THR A 101 -34.50 -0.46 13.69
C THR A 101 -33.56 -1.64 13.62
N ASN A 102 -32.30 -1.42 13.20
CA ASN A 102 -31.27 -2.44 13.09
C ASN A 102 -29.97 -1.97 13.78
N PRO A 103 -29.68 -2.40 15.01
CA PRO A 103 -28.46 -2.02 15.72
C PRO A 103 -27.17 -2.47 15.04
N TYR A 104 -27.28 -3.36 14.05
CA TYR A 104 -26.16 -3.89 13.27
C TYR A 104 -26.00 -3.24 11.89
N ALA A 105 -26.79 -2.22 11.54
CA ALA A 105 -26.83 -1.62 10.21
C ALA A 105 -25.44 -1.27 9.66
N ARG A 106 -24.56 -0.64 10.50
CA ARG A 106 -23.19 -0.30 10.12
C ARG A 106 -22.34 -1.53 9.75
N PHE A 107 -22.55 -2.65 10.42
CA PHE A 107 -21.82 -3.90 10.19
C PHE A 107 -22.35 -4.64 8.97
N THR A 108 -23.67 -4.60 8.76
CA THR A 108 -24.30 -5.11 7.53
C THR A 108 -23.81 -4.37 6.29
N ALA A 109 -23.76 -3.04 6.36
CA ALA A 109 -23.21 -2.21 5.27
C ALA A 109 -21.72 -2.51 5.03
N THR A 110 -20.93 -2.69 6.11
CA THR A 110 -19.53 -3.09 6.02
C THR A 110 -19.37 -4.45 5.32
N SER A 111 -20.18 -5.46 5.70
CA SER A 111 -20.14 -6.77 5.06
C SER A 111 -20.46 -6.68 3.57
N ALA A 112 -21.46 -5.91 3.18
CA ALA A 112 -21.82 -5.69 1.77
C ALA A 112 -20.67 -5.04 0.97
N LEU A 113 -19.97 -4.06 1.55
CA LEU A 113 -18.77 -3.45 0.93
C LEU A 113 -17.65 -4.49 0.76
N LEU A 114 -17.37 -5.31 1.76
CA LEU A 114 -16.35 -6.35 1.69
C LEU A 114 -16.69 -7.42 0.66
N ASP A 115 -17.97 -7.85 0.59
CA ASP A 115 -18.45 -8.79 -0.43
C ASP A 115 -18.27 -8.22 -1.84
N TYR A 116 -18.62 -6.94 -2.03
CA TYR A 116 -18.40 -6.26 -3.30
C TYR A 116 -16.93 -6.24 -3.69
N ILE A 117 -16.02 -5.91 -2.75
CA ILE A 117 -14.58 -5.88 -3.01
C ILE A 117 -14.07 -7.27 -3.37
N SER A 118 -14.43 -8.29 -2.58
CA SER A 118 -14.00 -9.68 -2.82
C SER A 118 -14.52 -10.28 -4.12
N ALA A 119 -15.69 -9.82 -4.60
CA ALA A 119 -16.26 -10.26 -5.88
C ALA A 119 -15.64 -9.55 -7.08
N ASN A 120 -15.16 -8.31 -6.92
CA ASN A 120 -14.79 -7.47 -8.05
C ASN A 120 -13.29 -7.19 -8.15
N PHE A 121 -12.50 -7.43 -7.10
CA PHE A 121 -11.07 -7.09 -7.08
C PHE A 121 -10.21 -8.24 -6.61
N ALA A 122 -8.99 -8.30 -7.14
CA ALA A 122 -7.98 -9.26 -6.72
C ALA A 122 -6.60 -8.63 -6.71
N LEU A 123 -5.76 -9.08 -5.78
CA LEU A 123 -4.34 -8.80 -5.78
C LEU A 123 -3.66 -9.72 -6.80
N LYS A 124 -2.94 -9.14 -7.76
CA LYS A 124 -2.22 -9.88 -8.79
C LYS A 124 -0.74 -9.53 -8.74
N THR A 125 0.11 -10.55 -8.59
CA THR A 125 1.56 -10.38 -8.75
C THR A 125 1.87 -10.23 -10.24
N VAL A 126 2.49 -9.12 -10.60
CA VAL A 126 2.80 -8.72 -11.98
C VAL A 126 4.29 -8.85 -12.30
N VAL A 127 5.16 -8.78 -11.27
CA VAL A 127 6.60 -9.07 -11.38
C VAL A 127 7.00 -9.81 -10.12
N GLN A 128 7.70 -10.94 -10.23
CA GLN A 128 8.19 -11.67 -9.07
C GLN A 128 9.52 -11.09 -8.59
N LYS A 129 9.83 -11.30 -7.32
CA LYS A 129 11.14 -10.96 -6.76
C LYS A 129 12.27 -11.56 -7.61
N GLY A 130 13.24 -10.73 -7.95
CA GLY A 130 14.39 -11.14 -8.77
C GLY A 130 14.13 -11.16 -10.27
N GLU A 131 12.90 -10.87 -10.73
CA GLU A 131 12.59 -10.73 -12.15
C GLU A 131 12.81 -9.29 -12.64
N ALA A 132 13.31 -9.16 -13.86
CA ALA A 132 13.38 -7.91 -14.59
C ALA A 132 12.03 -7.57 -15.22
N TYR A 133 11.75 -6.29 -15.38
CA TYR A 133 10.60 -5.83 -16.15
C TYR A 133 11.08 -5.17 -17.45
N ASN A 134 10.73 -5.78 -18.59
CA ASN A 134 11.20 -5.31 -19.90
C ASN A 134 12.74 -5.12 -19.89
N ASP A 135 13.24 -4.11 -20.62
CA ASP A 135 14.67 -3.75 -20.69
C ASP A 135 15.12 -2.82 -19.55
N SER A 136 14.77 -3.17 -18.29
CA SER A 136 15.20 -2.41 -17.11
C SER A 136 16.70 -2.52 -16.88
N LYS A 137 17.49 -1.81 -17.70
CA LYS A 137 18.96 -1.75 -17.61
C LYS A 137 19.42 -0.43 -17.05
N VAL A 138 20.51 -0.47 -16.29
CA VAL A 138 21.16 0.71 -15.72
C VAL A 138 22.63 0.72 -16.17
N THR A 139 23.07 1.85 -16.68
CA THR A 139 24.48 2.04 -17.09
C THR A 139 25.38 2.06 -15.88
N VAL A 140 26.51 1.34 -15.96
CA VAL A 140 27.52 1.29 -14.91
C VAL A 140 28.84 1.83 -15.44
N LEU A 141 29.26 2.97 -14.90
CA LEU A 141 30.53 3.58 -15.26
C LEU A 141 31.69 2.91 -14.53
N ASP A 142 32.81 2.80 -15.24
CA ASP A 142 34.06 2.24 -14.72
C ASP A 142 33.96 0.78 -14.25
N GLY A 143 32.88 0.08 -14.65
CA GLY A 143 32.64 -1.32 -14.36
C GLY A 143 33.31 -2.28 -15.36
N LYS A 144 33.51 -3.54 -14.96
CA LYS A 144 33.84 -4.62 -15.88
C LYS A 144 32.75 -4.78 -16.93
N GLU A 145 31.49 -4.60 -16.52
CA GLU A 145 30.32 -4.56 -17.38
C GLU A 145 29.78 -3.12 -17.44
N ASP A 146 29.34 -2.69 -18.61
CA ASP A 146 28.87 -1.33 -18.84
C ASP A 146 27.39 -1.12 -18.45
N ASN A 147 26.68 -2.23 -18.18
CA ASN A 147 25.27 -2.21 -17.77
C ASN A 147 25.00 -3.34 -16.78
N VAL A 148 23.98 -3.14 -15.97
CA VAL A 148 23.40 -4.17 -15.09
C VAL A 148 21.88 -4.17 -15.25
N THR A 149 21.27 -5.35 -15.16
CA THR A 149 19.81 -5.48 -15.12
C THR A 149 19.28 -5.05 -13.76
N ALA A 150 18.23 -4.25 -13.76
CA ALA A 150 17.46 -3.96 -12.56
C ALA A 150 16.35 -5.01 -12.41
N VAL A 151 16.26 -5.63 -11.24
CA VAL A 151 15.28 -6.67 -10.91
C VAL A 151 14.44 -6.25 -9.72
N ALA A 152 13.23 -6.79 -9.60
CA ALA A 152 12.33 -6.47 -8.51
C ALA A 152 12.91 -6.92 -7.14
N LYS A 153 12.98 -6.01 -6.18
CA LYS A 153 13.48 -6.27 -4.82
C LYS A 153 12.57 -7.24 -4.04
N SER A 154 11.28 -7.19 -4.32
CA SER A 154 10.24 -8.06 -3.76
C SER A 154 9.17 -8.29 -4.81
N ASP A 155 8.24 -9.23 -4.55
CA ASP A 155 7.07 -9.39 -5.41
C ASP A 155 6.34 -8.07 -5.56
N ILE A 156 6.04 -7.68 -6.79
CA ILE A 156 5.26 -6.51 -7.15
C ILE A 156 3.84 -6.97 -7.42
N SER A 157 2.95 -6.61 -6.50
CA SER A 157 1.54 -6.99 -6.58
C SER A 157 0.68 -5.73 -6.61
N ILE A 158 -0.32 -5.73 -7.47
CA ILE A 158 -1.27 -4.64 -7.67
C ILE A 158 -2.69 -5.15 -7.56
N VAL A 159 -3.59 -4.29 -7.08
CA VAL A 159 -5.03 -4.58 -7.05
C VAL A 159 -5.62 -4.27 -8.43
N GLN A 160 -6.33 -5.24 -9.01
CA GLN A 160 -7.00 -5.09 -10.30
C GLN A 160 -8.46 -5.52 -10.21
N ARG A 161 -9.30 -4.99 -11.11
CA ARG A 161 -10.65 -5.50 -11.32
C ARG A 161 -10.57 -6.92 -11.90
N ILE A 162 -11.41 -7.81 -11.37
CA ILE A 162 -11.55 -9.16 -11.91
C ILE A 162 -12.18 -9.06 -13.30
N GLY A 163 -11.53 -9.64 -14.32
CA GLY A 163 -12.04 -9.65 -15.68
C GLY A 163 -11.81 -8.35 -16.49
N SER A 164 -11.07 -7.37 -15.98
CA SER A 164 -10.81 -6.12 -16.72
C SER A 164 -10.06 -6.32 -18.05
N GLY A 165 -9.29 -7.41 -18.18
CA GLY A 165 -8.45 -7.64 -19.36
C GLY A 165 -7.31 -6.63 -19.55
N THR A 166 -7.20 -5.63 -18.68
CA THR A 166 -6.21 -4.58 -18.78
C THR A 166 -4.84 -5.11 -18.38
N THR A 167 -3.85 -4.90 -19.25
CA THR A 167 -2.45 -5.19 -18.91
C THR A 167 -1.90 -4.05 -18.05
N PRO A 168 -1.28 -4.35 -16.90
CA PRO A 168 -0.69 -3.31 -16.07
C PRO A 168 0.37 -2.50 -16.82
N ALA A 169 0.23 -1.19 -16.83
CA ALA A 169 1.23 -0.29 -17.37
C ALA A 169 2.25 0.02 -16.26
N LEU A 170 3.43 -0.60 -16.35
CA LEU A 170 4.54 -0.36 -15.44
C LEU A 170 5.65 0.40 -16.18
N GLN A 171 6.23 1.39 -15.52
CA GLN A 171 7.32 2.19 -16.08
C GLN A 171 8.54 2.12 -15.16
N PHE A 172 9.65 1.66 -15.73
CA PHE A 172 10.94 1.70 -15.04
C PHE A 172 11.55 3.09 -15.14
N THR A 173 12.00 3.62 -14.01
CA THR A 173 12.76 4.86 -13.91
C THR A 173 14.06 4.58 -13.16
N PRO A 174 15.23 4.72 -13.78
CA PRO A 174 16.51 4.56 -13.08
C PRO A 174 16.68 5.66 -12.04
N LYS A 175 17.32 5.36 -10.92
CA LYS A 175 17.61 6.31 -9.83
C LYS A 175 18.55 7.43 -10.27
N SER A 176 19.46 7.10 -11.18
CA SER A 176 20.43 8.02 -11.80
C SER A 176 20.65 7.63 -13.25
N THR A 177 21.17 8.54 -14.06
CA THR A 177 21.54 8.27 -15.46
C THR A 177 22.59 7.16 -15.57
N SER A 178 23.42 7.02 -14.54
CA SER A 178 24.43 5.97 -14.43
C SER A 178 24.82 5.74 -12.98
N GLU A 179 25.24 4.50 -12.65
CA GLU A 179 25.84 4.11 -11.39
C GLU A 179 27.35 3.95 -11.54
N MET A 180 28.11 4.10 -10.45
CA MET A 180 29.57 3.92 -10.45
C MET A 180 29.95 2.52 -9.94
N ALA A 181 30.89 1.87 -10.60
CA ALA A 181 31.48 0.63 -10.08
C ALA A 181 32.50 0.89 -8.93
N PRO A 182 32.62 0.00 -7.91
CA PRO A 182 31.89 -1.24 -7.80
C PRO A 182 30.42 -1.03 -7.41
N LEU A 183 29.52 -1.80 -8.01
CA LEU A 183 28.10 -1.81 -7.69
C LEU A 183 27.79 -3.15 -7.02
N GLU A 184 27.24 -3.11 -5.82
CA GLU A 184 26.91 -4.35 -5.09
C GLU A 184 25.55 -4.90 -5.58
N GLU A 185 25.43 -6.24 -5.57
CA GLU A 185 24.17 -6.94 -5.78
C GLU A 185 23.12 -6.47 -4.76
N GLY A 186 21.86 -6.31 -5.18
CA GLY A 186 20.77 -5.87 -4.30
C GLY A 186 20.76 -4.36 -3.98
N LYS A 187 21.71 -3.57 -4.51
CA LYS A 187 21.65 -2.10 -4.39
C LYS A 187 20.47 -1.55 -5.18
N VAL A 188 19.70 -0.64 -4.58
CA VAL A 188 18.59 0.04 -5.27
C VAL A 188 19.13 0.93 -6.38
N VAL A 189 18.73 0.63 -7.61
CA VAL A 189 19.19 1.30 -8.84
C VAL A 189 18.06 1.98 -9.62
N GLY A 190 16.81 1.81 -9.20
CA GLY A 190 15.66 2.45 -9.84
C GLY A 190 14.36 2.10 -9.15
N THR A 191 13.27 2.56 -9.76
CA THR A 191 11.91 2.27 -9.32
C THR A 191 11.06 1.83 -10.50
N LEU A 192 10.09 0.96 -10.23
CA LEU A 192 9.04 0.58 -11.16
C LEU A 192 7.74 1.22 -10.68
N THR A 193 7.17 2.13 -11.46
CA THR A 193 5.94 2.85 -11.11
C THR A 193 4.76 2.26 -11.86
N TYR A 194 3.66 2.01 -11.17
CA TYR A 194 2.41 1.53 -11.78
C TYR A 194 1.55 2.73 -12.21
N ASP A 195 1.21 2.76 -13.49
CA ASP A 195 0.26 3.70 -14.05
C ASP A 195 -1.07 3.00 -14.27
N ASP A 196 -1.98 3.18 -13.30
CA ASP A 196 -3.29 2.54 -13.33
C ASP A 196 -4.19 3.20 -14.37
N GLN A 197 -4.54 2.44 -15.41
CA GLN A 197 -5.44 2.87 -16.49
C GLN A 197 -6.92 2.59 -16.18
N ASP A 198 -7.22 1.91 -15.08
CA ASP A 198 -8.58 1.56 -14.62
C ASP A 198 -8.78 2.01 -13.16
N LEU A 199 -8.61 3.32 -12.93
CA LEU A 199 -8.75 3.90 -11.60
C LEU A 199 -10.13 3.60 -11.01
N ILE A 200 -10.13 3.21 -9.75
CA ILE A 200 -11.33 2.89 -8.98
C ILE A 200 -11.77 4.14 -8.23
N GLY A 201 -13.00 4.60 -8.48
CA GLY A 201 -13.56 5.77 -7.81
C GLY A 201 -12.71 7.03 -8.05
N GLN A 202 -12.20 7.62 -6.96
CA GLN A 202 -11.33 8.80 -7.02
C GLN A 202 -9.83 8.45 -7.20
N GLY A 203 -9.51 7.17 -7.39
CA GLY A 203 -8.14 6.71 -7.51
C GLY A 203 -7.42 6.56 -6.18
N TYR A 204 -6.12 6.89 -6.17
CA TYR A 204 -5.28 6.73 -4.98
C TYR A 204 -5.62 7.75 -3.89
N LEU A 205 -5.50 7.35 -2.62
CA LEU A 205 -5.69 8.24 -1.46
C LEU A 205 -4.58 9.31 -1.32
N THR A 206 -3.47 9.12 -2.03
CA THR A 206 -2.38 10.09 -2.12
C THR A 206 -2.13 10.40 -3.58
N SER A 207 -1.51 11.54 -3.88
CA SER A 207 -1.12 11.89 -5.25
C SER A 207 -0.06 10.97 -5.84
N ASP A 208 0.59 10.17 -5.01
CA ASP A 208 1.70 9.33 -5.44
C ASP A 208 1.21 8.02 -6.03
N LYS A 209 1.67 7.71 -7.24
CA LYS A 209 1.44 6.41 -7.86
C LYS A 209 2.21 5.32 -7.10
N PRO A 210 1.69 4.07 -7.05
CA PRO A 210 2.43 2.96 -6.48
C PRO A 210 3.80 2.80 -7.14
N SER A 211 4.83 2.75 -6.33
CA SER A 211 6.22 2.69 -6.76
C SER A 211 6.97 1.60 -6.00
N PHE A 212 7.75 0.82 -6.71
CA PHE A 212 8.43 -0.38 -6.21
C PHE A 212 9.92 -0.28 -6.48
N GLU A 213 10.75 -0.67 -5.50
CA GLU A 213 12.20 -0.63 -5.64
C GLU A 213 12.71 -1.72 -6.58
N MET A 214 13.57 -1.30 -7.51
CA MET A 214 14.34 -2.16 -8.40
C MET A 214 15.81 -2.17 -7.97
N VAL A 215 16.40 -3.34 -7.88
CA VAL A 215 17.76 -3.53 -7.39
C VAL A 215 18.66 -4.15 -8.46
N SER A 216 19.96 -3.96 -8.31
CA SER A 216 20.96 -4.61 -9.16
C SER A 216 20.86 -6.12 -9.04
N GLU A 217 20.71 -6.83 -10.18
CA GLU A 217 20.62 -8.29 -10.28
C GLU A 217 21.89 -8.98 -9.77
N LYS A 218 23.04 -8.33 -9.97
CA LYS A 218 24.35 -8.87 -9.61
C LYS A 218 25.32 -7.77 -9.22
N LYS A 219 26.43 -8.18 -8.62
CA LYS A 219 27.58 -7.32 -8.39
C LYS A 219 28.29 -6.99 -9.72
N VAL A 220 28.63 -5.71 -9.91
CA VAL A 220 29.52 -5.26 -10.99
C VAL A 220 30.82 -4.76 -10.39
N GLU A 221 31.90 -5.47 -10.65
CA GLU A 221 33.23 -5.09 -10.15
C GLU A 221 33.80 -3.93 -10.97
N LYS A 222 34.75 -3.21 -10.35
CA LYS A 222 35.49 -2.14 -11.04
C LYS A 222 36.34 -2.74 -12.17
N ALA A 223 36.37 -2.06 -13.29
CA ALA A 223 37.19 -2.42 -14.42
C ALA A 223 38.71 -2.26 -14.13
N PHE A 224 39.53 -2.87 -14.95
CA PHE A 224 40.96 -2.68 -14.91
C PHE A 224 41.35 -1.20 -15.06
N PHE A 225 42.38 -0.75 -14.37
CA PHE A 225 42.72 0.67 -14.20
C PHE A 225 42.89 1.42 -15.54
N LEU A 226 43.38 0.79 -16.59
CA LEU A 226 43.54 1.43 -17.91
C LEU A 226 42.17 1.75 -18.56
N LYS A 227 41.16 0.86 -18.44
CA LYS A 227 39.80 1.10 -18.90
C LYS A 227 39.20 2.28 -18.12
N VAL A 228 39.39 2.30 -16.81
CA VAL A 228 38.90 3.39 -15.94
C VAL A 228 39.54 4.73 -16.33
N TRP A 229 40.86 4.77 -16.47
CA TRP A 229 41.59 5.97 -16.89
C TRP A 229 41.12 6.49 -18.26
N TRP A 230 40.99 5.56 -19.24
CA TRP A 230 40.50 5.92 -20.57
C TRP A 230 39.08 6.48 -20.54
N ASN A 231 38.17 5.84 -19.80
CA ASN A 231 36.80 6.33 -19.65
C ASN A 231 36.73 7.73 -18.99
N GLN A 232 37.56 7.96 -17.96
CA GLN A 232 37.67 9.27 -17.30
C GLN A 232 38.21 10.33 -18.25
N PHE A 233 39.23 10.00 -19.05
CA PHE A 233 39.79 10.91 -20.06
C PHE A 233 38.73 11.29 -21.10
N ILE A 234 37.99 10.33 -21.62
CA ILE A 234 36.93 10.62 -22.62
C ILE A 234 35.81 11.49 -21.98
N ARG A 235 35.37 11.20 -20.73
CA ARG A 235 34.39 12.06 -20.05
C ARG A 235 34.91 13.48 -19.87
N PHE A 236 36.15 13.62 -19.45
CA PHE A 236 36.77 14.95 -19.30
C PHE A 236 36.79 15.75 -20.60
N ILE A 237 37.09 15.09 -21.73
CA ILE A 237 37.06 15.77 -23.06
C ILE A 237 35.65 16.19 -23.43
N ASN A 238 34.65 15.30 -23.24
CA ASN A 238 33.26 15.58 -23.61
C ASN A 238 32.60 16.66 -22.72
N GLU A 239 33.09 16.89 -21.49
CA GLU A 239 32.61 17.97 -20.63
C GLU A 239 33.26 19.33 -20.94
N LYS A 240 34.40 19.35 -21.64
CA LYS A 240 35.17 20.56 -21.93
C LYS A 240 34.98 21.10 -23.36
N LEU A 241 34.39 20.31 -24.24
CA LEU A 241 34.03 20.67 -25.62
C LEU A 241 32.51 20.88 -25.73
#